data_1bbc1282ef78bd8da08944d7fbf891ac
#
_entry.id   1bbc1282ef78bd8da08944d7fbf891ac
#
_cell.length_a   1.000
_cell.length_b   1.000
_cell.length_c   1.000
_cell.angle_alpha   90.00
_cell.angle_beta   90.00
_cell.angle_gamma   90.00
#
_symmetry.space_group_name_H-M   'P 1'
#
loop_
_entity.id
_entity.type
_entity.pdbx_description
1 polymer ?
#
loop_
_entity_poly.entity_id
_entity_poly.type
_entity_poly.pdbx_seq_one_letter_code
_entity_poly.pdbx_strand_id
1 'polypeptide(L)'
;MSISIITTVLNNEKFIYDCVNSVRNQKFTQDYEHIVVDGGSKDNTLKILRELKKNNKNLKIYEKKNMGIYQGINYAIKKTKYKYIGLLHADDFYKNNKVFKNILNEFRLNNKLLSIHSNIEFVKRNNKKKIVRFFKSEYLESEDFINCKHPPHTSLFVDKKIFNDFGLYNINLKIASDFEFMLRVYGVNKIYSKYVNKTFVVMRAGGISNKNIFNILLSNYEVYKSFKINNLSVNIFLILKKILSKVSQI
;
A
#
# COMPACT_ATOMS: atom_id res chain seq x y z
N MET A 1 3.92 -14.44 -15.99
CA MET A 1 4.19 -13.72 -14.73
C MET A 1 2.86 -13.41 -14.07
N SER A 2 2.76 -13.59 -12.76
CA SER A 2 1.47 -13.50 -12.05
C SER A 2 1.62 -12.63 -10.81
N ILE A 3 0.51 -12.05 -10.30
CA ILE A 3 0.51 -11.05 -9.22
C ILE A 3 -0.52 -11.38 -8.15
N SER A 4 -0.15 -11.18 -6.89
CA SER A 4 -1.05 -11.21 -5.74
C SER A 4 -1.34 -9.80 -5.27
N ILE A 5 -2.60 -9.44 -5.17
CA ILE A 5 -3.03 -8.17 -4.57
C ILE A 5 -3.56 -8.44 -3.17
N ILE A 6 -3.15 -7.61 -2.22
CA ILE A 6 -3.55 -7.72 -0.82
C ILE A 6 -4.36 -6.49 -0.43
N THR A 7 -5.48 -6.71 0.22
CA THR A 7 -6.31 -5.69 0.85
C THR A 7 -6.65 -6.11 2.28
N THR A 8 -6.39 -5.24 3.24
CA THR A 8 -6.93 -5.37 4.60
C THR A 8 -8.14 -4.46 4.74
N VAL A 9 -9.18 -4.92 5.42
CA VAL A 9 -10.42 -4.17 5.55
C VAL A 9 -11.02 -4.29 6.94
N LEU A 10 -11.61 -3.20 7.41
CA LEU A 10 -12.45 -3.15 8.62
C LEU A 10 -13.50 -2.06 8.45
N ASN A 11 -14.80 -2.44 8.48
CA ASN A 11 -15.93 -1.53 8.39
C ASN A 11 -15.84 -0.58 7.18
N ASN A 12 -15.86 -1.12 5.96
CA ASN A 12 -15.69 -0.34 4.75
C ASN A 12 -16.73 -0.69 3.66
N GLU A 13 -17.99 -0.88 4.06
CA GLU A 13 -19.10 -1.25 3.18
C GLU A 13 -19.30 -0.27 2.01
N LYS A 14 -18.97 1.02 2.22
CA LYS A 14 -19.16 2.08 1.21
C LYS A 14 -18.21 1.97 0.02
N PHE A 15 -17.01 1.41 0.20
CA PHE A 15 -15.96 1.51 -0.81
C PHE A 15 -15.35 0.18 -1.25
N ILE A 16 -15.49 -0.87 -0.43
CA ILE A 16 -14.89 -2.18 -0.71
C ILE A 16 -15.31 -2.76 -2.07
N TYR A 17 -16.52 -2.44 -2.53
CA TYR A 17 -17.00 -2.84 -3.84
C TYR A 17 -16.12 -2.27 -4.97
N ASP A 18 -15.81 -0.97 -4.94
CA ASP A 18 -14.95 -0.33 -5.94
C ASP A 18 -13.54 -0.93 -5.93
N CYS A 19 -12.98 -1.17 -4.75
CA CYS A 19 -11.67 -1.79 -4.59
C CYS A 19 -11.62 -3.16 -5.27
N VAL A 20 -12.49 -4.08 -4.87
CA VAL A 20 -12.50 -5.46 -5.40
C VAL A 20 -12.80 -5.49 -6.90
N ASN A 21 -13.72 -4.66 -7.38
CA ASN A 21 -14.03 -4.60 -8.81
C ASN A 21 -12.89 -4.01 -9.64
N SER A 22 -12.12 -3.06 -9.11
CA SER A 22 -10.97 -2.51 -9.82
C SER A 22 -9.88 -3.56 -10.07
N VAL A 23 -9.74 -4.52 -9.15
CA VAL A 23 -8.86 -5.69 -9.29
C VAL A 23 -9.47 -6.72 -10.27
N ARG A 24 -10.76 -7.04 -10.10
CA ARG A 24 -11.47 -8.00 -10.96
C ARG A 24 -11.48 -7.59 -12.43
N ASN A 25 -11.62 -6.30 -12.69
CA ASN A 25 -11.78 -5.76 -14.05
C ASN A 25 -10.44 -5.55 -14.78
N GLN A 26 -9.31 -6.01 -14.23
CA GLN A 26 -8.05 -5.94 -14.95
C GLN A 26 -8.09 -6.82 -16.20
N LYS A 27 -7.80 -6.21 -17.36
CA LYS A 27 -7.66 -6.95 -18.65
C LYS A 27 -6.30 -7.61 -18.70
N PHE A 28 -6.27 -8.85 -18.22
CA PHE A 28 -5.06 -9.58 -17.98
C PHE A 28 -5.27 -11.07 -18.28
N THR A 29 -4.40 -11.66 -19.10
CA THR A 29 -4.53 -13.05 -19.58
C THR A 29 -3.83 -14.06 -18.67
N GLN A 30 -3.02 -13.59 -17.73
CA GLN A 30 -2.25 -14.42 -16.82
C GLN A 30 -2.96 -14.53 -15.47
N ASP A 31 -2.50 -15.42 -14.62
CA ASP A 31 -3.09 -15.62 -13.31
C ASP A 31 -2.84 -14.45 -12.36
N TYR A 32 -3.83 -14.14 -11.56
CA TYR A 32 -3.73 -13.25 -10.41
C TYR A 32 -4.62 -13.76 -9.27
N GLU A 33 -4.37 -13.26 -8.08
CA GLU A 33 -5.25 -13.44 -6.93
C GLU A 33 -5.46 -12.10 -6.21
N HIS A 34 -6.61 -11.95 -5.58
CA HIS A 34 -6.90 -10.85 -4.67
C HIS A 34 -7.20 -11.44 -3.29
N ILE A 35 -6.30 -11.23 -2.34
CA ILE A 35 -6.43 -11.68 -0.95
C ILE A 35 -6.99 -10.52 -0.14
N VAL A 36 -8.19 -10.69 0.40
CA VAL A 36 -8.82 -9.73 1.31
C VAL A 36 -8.83 -10.31 2.71
N VAL A 37 -8.26 -9.57 3.66
CA VAL A 37 -8.28 -9.93 5.08
C VAL A 37 -9.20 -8.97 5.81
N ASP A 38 -10.32 -9.48 6.30
CA ASP A 38 -11.28 -8.73 7.11
C ASP A 38 -10.92 -8.84 8.59
N GLY A 39 -10.75 -7.68 9.24
CA GLY A 39 -10.37 -7.54 10.64
C GLY A 39 -11.50 -7.77 11.65
N GLY A 40 -12.67 -8.21 11.21
CA GLY A 40 -13.88 -8.41 12.00
C GLY A 40 -14.89 -7.28 11.81
N SER A 41 -15.20 -6.96 10.56
CA SER A 41 -16.21 -5.94 10.21
C SER A 41 -17.58 -6.26 10.79
N LYS A 42 -18.24 -5.21 11.28
CA LYS A 42 -19.58 -5.27 11.88
C LYS A 42 -20.68 -4.64 10.98
N ASP A 43 -20.25 -3.97 9.90
CA ASP A 43 -21.13 -3.43 8.87
C ASP A 43 -21.35 -4.47 7.73
N ASN A 44 -21.88 -4.04 6.58
CA ASN A 44 -22.14 -4.94 5.45
C ASN A 44 -20.90 -5.35 4.65
N THR A 45 -19.66 -4.98 5.08
CA THR A 45 -18.42 -5.29 4.36
C THR A 45 -18.31 -6.76 3.99
N LEU A 46 -18.46 -7.67 4.97
CA LEU A 46 -18.37 -9.11 4.74
C LEU A 46 -19.47 -9.65 3.81
N LYS A 47 -20.69 -9.13 3.95
CA LYS A 47 -21.80 -9.50 3.04
C LYS A 47 -21.47 -9.14 1.60
N ILE A 48 -20.98 -7.93 1.35
CA ILE A 48 -20.55 -7.46 0.02
C ILE A 48 -19.42 -8.33 -0.54
N LEU A 49 -18.41 -8.63 0.29
CA LEU A 49 -17.28 -9.47 -0.12
C LEU A 49 -17.72 -10.88 -0.52
N ARG A 50 -18.61 -11.52 0.25
CA ARG A 50 -19.15 -12.85 -0.05
C ARG A 50 -19.96 -12.86 -1.35
N GLU A 51 -20.76 -11.83 -1.62
CA GLU A 51 -21.48 -11.69 -2.90
C GLU A 51 -20.50 -11.54 -4.07
N LEU A 52 -19.50 -10.67 -3.94
CA LEU A 52 -18.47 -10.51 -4.97
C LEU A 52 -17.67 -11.80 -5.23
N LYS A 53 -17.48 -12.63 -4.20
CA LYS A 53 -16.78 -13.91 -4.30
C LYS A 53 -17.52 -14.92 -5.17
N LYS A 54 -18.86 -14.94 -5.20
CA LYS A 54 -19.66 -15.90 -5.96
C LYS A 54 -19.25 -15.93 -7.46
N ASN A 55 -18.93 -14.77 -8.03
CA ASN A 55 -18.57 -14.60 -9.44
C ASN A 55 -17.11 -14.16 -9.65
N ASN A 56 -16.23 -14.40 -8.67
CA ASN A 56 -14.83 -14.03 -8.75
C ASN A 56 -13.94 -15.11 -8.12
N LYS A 57 -13.51 -16.08 -8.91
CA LYS A 57 -12.64 -17.19 -8.48
C LYS A 57 -11.29 -16.76 -7.93
N ASN A 58 -10.80 -15.59 -8.35
CA ASN A 58 -9.51 -15.04 -7.94
C ASN A 58 -9.57 -14.31 -6.60
N LEU A 59 -10.77 -14.00 -6.08
CA LEU A 59 -10.96 -13.37 -4.78
C LEU A 59 -10.88 -14.41 -3.66
N LYS A 60 -9.97 -14.19 -2.71
CA LYS A 60 -9.83 -15.00 -1.48
C LYS A 60 -10.13 -14.12 -0.28
N ILE A 61 -11.02 -14.55 0.60
CA ILE A 61 -11.44 -13.81 1.78
C ILE A 61 -11.01 -14.57 3.02
N TYR A 62 -10.34 -13.88 3.94
CA TYR A 62 -9.95 -14.40 5.24
C TYR A 62 -10.52 -13.50 6.34
N GLU A 63 -11.34 -14.07 7.20
CA GLU A 63 -11.92 -13.40 8.36
C GLU A 63 -10.98 -13.58 9.56
N LYS A 64 -10.39 -12.48 10.06
CA LYS A 64 -9.39 -12.48 11.14
C LYS A 64 -9.72 -11.40 12.17
N LYS A 65 -10.67 -11.69 13.05
CA LYS A 65 -11.12 -10.76 14.09
C LYS A 65 -9.95 -10.24 14.93
N ASN A 66 -10.03 -8.95 15.29
CA ASN A 66 -9.05 -8.23 16.12
C ASN A 66 -7.63 -8.14 15.53
N MET A 67 -7.48 -8.34 14.22
CA MET A 67 -6.21 -8.22 13.56
C MET A 67 -6.00 -6.77 13.08
N GLY A 68 -4.91 -6.15 13.50
CA GLY A 68 -4.51 -4.82 13.02
C GLY A 68 -4.11 -4.85 11.53
N ILE A 69 -4.00 -3.66 10.91
CA ILE A 69 -3.72 -3.50 9.48
C ILE A 69 -2.47 -4.29 9.08
N TYR A 70 -1.33 -4.06 9.72
CA TYR A 70 -0.06 -4.70 9.35
C TYR A 70 0.00 -6.17 9.72
N GLN A 71 -0.71 -6.60 10.77
CA GLN A 71 -0.89 -8.02 11.06
C GLN A 71 -1.67 -8.71 9.94
N GLY A 72 -2.75 -8.07 9.44
CA GLY A 72 -3.53 -8.54 8.31
C GLY A 72 -2.72 -8.61 7.02
N ILE A 73 -1.91 -7.58 6.72
CA ILE A 73 -1.00 -7.56 5.57
C ILE A 73 0.00 -8.72 5.67
N ASN A 74 0.66 -8.88 6.82
CA ASN A 74 1.63 -9.94 7.04
C ASN A 74 1.02 -11.34 6.92
N TYR A 75 -0.20 -11.51 7.44
CA TYR A 75 -0.96 -12.75 7.25
C TYR A 75 -1.21 -13.01 5.76
N ALA A 76 -1.66 -12.01 5.02
CA ALA A 76 -1.94 -12.14 3.60
C ALA A 76 -0.66 -12.43 2.78
N ILE A 77 0.48 -11.77 3.07
CA ILE A 77 1.77 -12.02 2.40
C ILE A 77 2.16 -13.51 2.52
N LYS A 78 1.99 -14.10 3.71
CA LYS A 78 2.25 -15.54 3.92
C LYS A 78 1.33 -16.45 3.11
N LYS A 79 0.13 -15.96 2.73
CA LYS A 79 -0.86 -16.70 1.92
C LYS A 79 -0.73 -16.44 0.42
N THR A 80 0.10 -15.49 -0.02
CA THR A 80 0.30 -15.22 -1.45
C THR A 80 0.94 -16.39 -2.17
N LYS A 81 0.40 -16.69 -3.34
CA LYS A 81 0.86 -17.76 -4.21
C LYS A 81 1.84 -17.24 -5.28
N TYR A 82 1.71 -15.98 -5.70
CA TYR A 82 2.45 -15.43 -6.81
C TYR A 82 3.68 -14.62 -6.41
N LYS A 83 4.61 -14.49 -7.37
CA LYS A 83 5.91 -13.85 -7.19
C LYS A 83 5.81 -12.37 -6.87
N TYR A 84 4.91 -11.65 -7.54
CA TYR A 84 4.78 -10.21 -7.36
C TYR A 84 3.60 -9.88 -6.46
N ILE A 85 3.79 -8.90 -5.58
CA ILE A 85 2.82 -8.48 -4.58
C ILE A 85 2.56 -6.99 -4.71
N GLY A 86 1.28 -6.59 -4.74
CA GLY A 86 0.83 -5.21 -4.60
C GLY A 86 -0.14 -5.09 -3.43
N LEU A 87 -0.14 -3.92 -2.79
CA LEU A 87 -1.11 -3.58 -1.74
C LEU A 87 -2.11 -2.58 -2.30
N LEU A 88 -3.40 -2.78 -1.97
CA LEU A 88 -4.46 -1.85 -2.31
C LEU A 88 -5.35 -1.67 -1.09
N HIS A 89 -5.52 -0.43 -0.61
CA HIS A 89 -6.38 -0.18 0.53
C HIS A 89 -7.85 -0.41 0.16
N ALA A 90 -8.66 -0.75 1.14
CA ALA A 90 -10.06 -1.13 0.93
C ALA A 90 -10.95 0.00 0.38
N ASP A 91 -10.52 1.24 0.52
CA ASP A 91 -11.20 2.43 -0.01
C ASP A 91 -10.56 2.98 -1.31
N ASP A 92 -9.48 2.37 -1.80
CA ASP A 92 -8.77 2.77 -3.02
C ASP A 92 -9.12 1.85 -4.20
N PHE A 93 -8.71 2.24 -5.40
CA PHE A 93 -8.96 1.45 -6.60
C PHE A 93 -7.90 1.69 -7.68
N TYR A 94 -7.72 0.74 -8.59
CA TYR A 94 -6.81 0.90 -9.73
C TYR A 94 -7.37 1.89 -10.76
N LYS A 95 -6.50 2.73 -11.33
CA LYS A 95 -6.82 3.81 -12.27
C LYS A 95 -7.57 3.32 -13.50
N ASN A 96 -7.17 2.16 -14.03
CA ASN A 96 -7.76 1.56 -15.22
C ASN A 96 -7.53 0.03 -15.26
N ASN A 97 -8.00 -0.61 -16.31
CA ASN A 97 -7.94 -2.06 -16.48
C ASN A 97 -6.63 -2.61 -17.09
N LYS A 98 -5.60 -1.76 -17.28
CA LYS A 98 -4.30 -2.13 -17.85
C LYS A 98 -3.17 -2.13 -16.81
N VAL A 99 -3.49 -1.87 -15.53
CA VAL A 99 -2.48 -1.69 -14.46
C VAL A 99 -1.63 -2.96 -14.30
N PHE A 100 -2.23 -4.15 -14.19
CA PHE A 100 -1.46 -5.40 -14.05
C PHE A 100 -0.55 -5.67 -15.25
N LYS A 101 -1.05 -5.44 -16.46
CA LYS A 101 -0.26 -5.57 -17.68
C LYS A 101 0.96 -4.64 -17.65
N ASN A 102 0.77 -3.39 -17.23
CA ASN A 102 1.86 -2.42 -17.14
C ASN A 102 2.89 -2.83 -16.09
N ILE A 103 2.46 -3.20 -14.87
CA ILE A 103 3.33 -3.63 -13.77
C ILE A 103 4.20 -4.83 -14.21
N LEU A 104 3.58 -5.87 -14.70
CA LEU A 104 4.30 -7.11 -15.02
C LEU A 104 5.17 -6.98 -16.26
N ASN A 105 4.83 -6.04 -17.16
CA ASN A 105 5.71 -5.71 -18.28
C ASN A 105 7.03 -5.06 -17.80
N GLU A 106 6.99 -4.19 -16.78
CA GLU A 106 8.20 -3.60 -16.20
C GLU A 106 9.13 -4.67 -15.60
N PHE A 107 8.57 -5.62 -14.85
CA PHE A 107 9.32 -6.75 -14.30
C PHE A 107 9.82 -7.72 -15.37
N ARG A 108 9.11 -7.85 -16.50
CA ARG A 108 9.52 -8.68 -17.63
C ARG A 108 10.70 -8.07 -18.36
N LEU A 109 10.71 -6.76 -18.56
CA LEU A 109 11.79 -6.03 -19.23
C LEU A 109 13.10 -6.06 -18.43
N ASN A 110 13.01 -6.19 -17.11
CA ASN A 110 14.16 -6.35 -16.24
C ASN A 110 13.86 -7.38 -15.14
N ASN A 111 14.30 -8.62 -15.34
CA ASN A 111 14.05 -9.73 -14.42
C ASN A 111 14.83 -9.66 -13.10
N LYS A 112 15.83 -8.77 -12.99
CA LYS A 112 16.58 -8.49 -11.75
C LYS A 112 15.86 -7.45 -10.88
N LEU A 113 14.82 -6.79 -11.42
CA LEU A 113 14.07 -5.77 -10.72
C LEU A 113 13.23 -6.40 -9.60
N LEU A 114 13.42 -5.91 -8.37
CA LEU A 114 12.71 -6.41 -7.20
C LEU A 114 11.52 -5.52 -6.81
N SER A 115 11.49 -4.26 -7.27
CA SER A 115 10.46 -3.31 -6.90
C SER A 115 10.21 -2.26 -7.96
N ILE A 116 8.97 -1.84 -8.09
CA ILE A 116 8.54 -0.69 -8.88
C ILE A 116 7.59 0.18 -8.06
N HIS A 117 7.55 1.47 -8.37
CA HIS A 117 6.56 2.40 -7.82
C HIS A 117 6.06 3.37 -8.89
N SER A 118 4.92 4.02 -8.63
CA SER A 118 4.22 4.83 -9.61
C SER A 118 3.62 6.10 -9.02
N ASN A 119 2.99 6.92 -9.87
CA ASN A 119 2.17 8.05 -9.46
C ASN A 119 0.86 7.58 -8.82
N ILE A 120 0.26 8.47 -8.01
CA ILE A 120 -1.07 8.30 -7.43
C ILE A 120 -1.92 9.54 -7.69
N GLU A 121 -3.20 9.33 -7.97
CA GLU A 121 -4.22 10.37 -7.92
C GLU A 121 -5.01 10.29 -6.62
N PHE A 122 -5.38 11.44 -6.06
CA PHE A 122 -6.30 11.52 -4.93
C PHE A 122 -7.62 12.09 -5.41
N VAL A 123 -8.72 11.43 -5.05
CA VAL A 123 -10.07 11.89 -5.38
C VAL A 123 -10.83 12.25 -4.11
N LYS A 124 -11.85 13.10 -4.24
CA LYS A 124 -12.77 13.42 -3.14
C LYS A 124 -13.43 12.13 -2.63
N ARG A 125 -13.46 11.91 -1.31
CA ARG A 125 -13.87 10.64 -0.70
C ARG A 125 -15.20 10.11 -1.25
N ASN A 126 -16.20 10.95 -1.37
CA ASN A 126 -17.55 10.59 -1.84
C ASN A 126 -17.78 10.88 -3.34
N ASN A 127 -16.75 11.29 -4.07
CA ASN A 127 -16.85 11.56 -5.51
C ASN A 127 -15.56 11.16 -6.23
N LYS A 128 -15.52 9.92 -6.71
CA LYS A 128 -14.36 9.36 -7.41
C LYS A 128 -14.01 10.02 -8.75
N LYS A 129 -14.89 10.89 -9.29
CA LYS A 129 -14.61 11.66 -10.51
C LYS A 129 -13.89 12.98 -10.22
N LYS A 130 -13.94 13.49 -8.97
CA LYS A 130 -13.32 14.77 -8.60
C LYS A 130 -11.91 14.52 -8.06
N ILE A 131 -10.90 14.75 -8.90
CA ILE A 131 -9.48 14.74 -8.50
C ILE A 131 -9.24 15.97 -7.62
N VAL A 132 -8.60 15.77 -6.47
CA VAL A 132 -8.26 16.82 -5.50
C VAL A 132 -6.75 17.02 -5.36
N ARG A 133 -5.96 16.00 -5.70
CA ARG A 133 -4.50 16.07 -5.67
C ARG A 133 -3.90 15.01 -6.59
N PHE A 134 -2.79 15.36 -7.21
CA PHE A 134 -1.93 14.43 -7.94
C PHE A 134 -0.58 14.32 -7.21
N PHE A 135 -0.16 13.10 -6.91
CA PHE A 135 1.18 12.83 -6.38
C PHE A 135 2.01 12.25 -7.52
N LYS A 136 2.85 13.10 -8.10
CA LYS A 136 3.88 12.66 -9.04
C LYS A 136 5.03 12.07 -8.23
N SER A 137 5.28 10.79 -8.41
CA SER A 137 6.48 10.15 -7.87
C SER A 137 7.68 10.45 -8.76
N GLU A 138 8.84 10.05 -8.33
CA GLU A 138 10.09 10.33 -9.04
C GLU A 138 11.09 9.19 -8.80
N TYR A 139 12.22 9.26 -9.46
CA TYR A 139 13.36 8.41 -9.13
C TYR A 139 13.82 8.72 -7.68
N LEU A 140 14.04 7.67 -6.90
CA LEU A 140 14.44 7.79 -5.50
C LEU A 140 15.69 6.96 -5.25
N GLU A 141 16.64 7.55 -4.57
CA GLU A 141 17.85 6.91 -4.05
C GLU A 141 17.69 6.54 -2.56
N SER A 142 18.64 5.81 -2.02
CA SER A 142 18.61 5.38 -0.62
C SER A 142 18.56 6.54 0.37
N GLU A 143 19.26 7.63 0.08
CA GLU A 143 19.30 8.86 0.87
C GLU A 143 17.93 9.56 0.93
N ASP A 144 17.12 9.48 -0.14
CA ASP A 144 15.77 10.05 -0.14
C ASP A 144 14.90 9.40 0.92
N PHE A 145 14.97 8.06 1.09
CA PHE A 145 14.22 7.34 2.13
C PHE A 145 14.69 7.70 3.53
N ILE A 146 16.00 7.89 3.72
CA ILE A 146 16.58 8.38 4.97
C ILE A 146 16.11 9.81 5.26
N ASN A 147 15.91 10.63 4.22
CA ASN A 147 15.35 11.97 4.33
C ASN A 147 13.81 12.02 4.36
N CYS A 148 13.16 10.89 4.67
CA CYS A 148 11.70 10.74 4.75
C CYS A 148 10.96 10.99 3.43
N LYS A 149 11.64 10.96 2.27
CA LYS A 149 11.04 11.06 0.95
C LYS A 149 10.83 9.64 0.42
N HIS A 150 9.60 9.29 0.15
CA HIS A 150 9.23 7.95 -0.28
C HIS A 150 7.97 7.98 -1.14
N PRO A 151 7.77 6.97 -2.02
CA PRO A 151 6.54 6.88 -2.80
C PRO A 151 5.38 6.51 -1.88
N PRO A 152 4.14 6.80 -2.28
CA PRO A 152 2.99 6.28 -1.59
C PRO A 152 2.99 4.75 -1.57
N HIS A 153 2.77 4.16 -0.41
CA HIS A 153 2.88 2.73 -0.16
C HIS A 153 2.03 1.86 -1.12
N THR A 154 0.81 2.29 -1.44
CA THR A 154 -0.08 1.57 -2.37
C THR A 154 0.37 1.61 -3.83
N SER A 155 1.31 2.49 -4.17
CA SER A 155 1.91 2.54 -5.53
C SER A 155 3.07 1.56 -5.71
N LEU A 156 3.49 0.90 -4.62
CA LEU A 156 4.64 0.02 -4.58
C LEU A 156 4.21 -1.40 -4.92
N PHE A 157 4.92 -2.01 -5.88
CA PHE A 157 4.78 -3.41 -6.25
C PHE A 157 6.13 -4.09 -6.12
N VAL A 158 6.18 -5.22 -5.43
CA VAL A 158 7.43 -5.85 -5.05
C VAL A 158 7.48 -7.33 -5.43
N ASP A 159 8.66 -7.84 -5.70
CA ASP A 159 8.94 -9.27 -5.70
C ASP A 159 8.80 -9.79 -4.26
N LYS A 160 8.13 -10.91 -4.07
CA LYS A 160 7.96 -11.56 -2.76
C LYS A 160 9.30 -11.83 -2.06
N LYS A 161 10.38 -11.96 -2.82
CA LYS A 161 11.74 -12.10 -2.31
C LYS A 161 12.12 -10.99 -1.33
N ILE A 162 11.63 -9.75 -1.52
CA ILE A 162 11.86 -8.64 -0.58
C ILE A 162 11.39 -8.99 0.84
N PHE A 163 10.23 -9.62 0.97
CA PHE A 163 9.71 -10.02 2.29
C PHE A 163 10.49 -11.20 2.89
N ASN A 164 11.03 -12.07 2.07
CA ASN A 164 11.85 -13.20 2.52
C ASN A 164 13.22 -12.72 3.02
N ASP A 165 13.85 -11.80 2.28
CA ASP A 165 15.21 -11.33 2.55
C ASP A 165 15.25 -10.27 3.66
N PHE A 166 14.28 -9.36 3.67
CA PHE A 166 14.29 -8.19 4.55
C PHE A 166 13.19 -8.20 5.63
N GLY A 167 12.34 -9.23 5.66
CA GLY A 167 11.29 -9.39 6.65
C GLY A 167 9.99 -8.65 6.32
N LEU A 168 8.97 -8.95 7.11
CA LEU A 168 7.60 -8.45 6.97
C LEU A 168 7.45 -7.04 7.58
N TYR A 169 6.23 -6.49 7.56
CA TYR A 169 5.88 -5.24 8.24
C TYR A 169 6.00 -5.36 9.76
N ASN A 170 6.51 -4.34 10.41
CA ASN A 170 6.63 -4.30 11.87
C ASN A 170 5.26 -4.07 12.52
N ILE A 171 4.73 -5.10 13.17
CA ILE A 171 3.40 -5.06 13.80
C ILE A 171 3.33 -4.22 15.10
N ASN A 172 4.47 -3.80 15.64
CA ASN A 172 4.54 -2.92 16.81
C ASN A 172 4.34 -1.44 16.44
N LEU A 173 4.28 -1.11 15.13
CA LEU A 173 3.92 0.20 14.61
C LEU A 173 2.49 0.14 14.08
N LYS A 174 1.65 1.11 14.50
CA LYS A 174 0.22 1.12 14.19
C LYS A 174 -0.11 1.86 12.89
N ILE A 175 0.69 2.90 12.56
CA ILE A 175 0.41 3.83 11.46
C ILE A 175 1.57 3.90 10.45
N ALA A 176 2.84 3.88 10.89
CA ALA A 176 3.99 4.14 10.06
C ALA A 176 4.87 2.90 9.79
N SER A 177 4.31 1.69 9.88
CA SER A 177 5.05 0.48 9.54
C SER A 177 5.37 0.36 8.04
N ASP A 178 4.57 0.99 7.19
CA ASP A 178 4.88 1.15 5.76
C ASP A 178 6.13 2.01 5.53
N PHE A 179 6.26 3.11 6.28
CA PHE A 179 7.46 3.92 6.26
C PHE A 179 8.68 3.13 6.77
N GLU A 180 8.54 2.43 7.90
CA GLU A 180 9.62 1.59 8.45
C GLU A 180 10.09 0.54 7.44
N PHE A 181 9.15 -0.14 6.80
CA PHE A 181 9.45 -1.13 5.76
C PHE A 181 10.24 -0.51 4.60
N MET A 182 9.78 0.64 4.08
CA MET A 182 10.48 1.32 2.99
C MET A 182 11.86 1.84 3.41
N LEU A 183 11.99 2.40 4.61
CA LEU A 183 13.27 2.82 5.17
C LEU A 183 14.26 1.66 5.27
N ARG A 184 13.83 0.52 5.79
CA ARG A 184 14.64 -0.69 5.94
C ARG A 184 15.06 -1.27 4.59
N VAL A 185 14.14 -1.40 3.67
CA VAL A 185 14.41 -2.05 2.36
C VAL A 185 15.20 -1.13 1.43
N TYR A 186 14.75 0.10 1.25
CA TYR A 186 15.30 0.99 0.22
C TYR A 186 16.36 1.95 0.77
N GLY A 187 16.18 2.44 2.00
CA GLY A 187 17.15 3.32 2.66
C GLY A 187 18.38 2.56 3.17
N VAL A 188 18.16 1.57 4.05
CA VAL A 188 19.25 0.83 4.72
C VAL A 188 19.87 -0.22 3.81
N ASN A 189 19.05 -1.09 3.22
CA ASN A 189 19.53 -2.18 2.37
C ASN A 189 19.72 -1.77 0.90
N LYS A 190 19.48 -0.51 0.55
CA LYS A 190 19.75 0.12 -0.76
C LYS A 190 19.15 -0.65 -1.96
N ILE A 191 18.01 -1.30 -1.76
CA ILE A 191 17.32 -1.97 -2.84
C ILE A 191 16.75 -0.91 -3.78
N TYR A 192 17.02 -1.05 -5.08
CA TYR A 192 16.49 -0.16 -6.09
C TYR A 192 15.02 -0.41 -6.37
N SER A 193 14.22 0.66 -6.39
CA SER A 193 12.84 0.65 -6.83
C SER A 193 12.68 1.48 -8.10
N LYS A 194 12.29 0.85 -9.21
CA LYS A 194 12.11 1.55 -10.49
C LYS A 194 10.88 2.44 -10.45
N TYR A 195 11.06 3.71 -10.74
CA TYR A 195 9.94 4.63 -10.99
C TYR A 195 9.30 4.37 -12.36
N VAL A 196 7.99 4.23 -12.37
CA VAL A 196 7.17 4.11 -13.59
C VAL A 196 6.28 5.34 -13.70
N ASN A 197 6.53 6.18 -14.71
CA ASN A 197 5.77 7.43 -14.92
C ASN A 197 4.35 7.14 -15.46
N LYS A 198 3.55 6.45 -14.65
CA LYS A 198 2.14 6.15 -14.87
C LYS A 198 1.40 6.23 -13.55
N THR A 199 0.10 6.51 -13.59
CA THR A 199 -0.77 6.41 -12.42
C THR A 199 -1.39 5.01 -12.37
N PHE A 200 -1.08 4.27 -11.31
CA PHE A 200 -1.68 2.94 -11.12
C PHE A 200 -2.83 2.96 -10.12
N VAL A 201 -2.72 3.74 -9.07
CA VAL A 201 -3.68 3.76 -7.96
C VAL A 201 -4.39 5.11 -7.86
N VAL A 202 -5.66 5.06 -7.57
CA VAL A 202 -6.48 6.22 -7.19
C VAL A 202 -6.88 6.05 -5.74
N MET A 203 -6.43 6.96 -4.89
CA MET A 203 -6.71 6.99 -3.45
C MET A 203 -7.86 7.94 -3.13
N ARG A 204 -8.70 7.57 -2.17
CA ARG A 204 -9.67 8.51 -1.62
C ARG A 204 -9.03 9.37 -0.53
N ALA A 205 -9.25 10.69 -0.58
CA ALA A 205 -8.77 11.62 0.43
C ALA A 205 -9.35 11.29 1.82
N GLY A 206 -8.58 11.56 2.89
CA GLY A 206 -9.01 11.36 4.28
C GLY A 206 -8.58 10.02 4.88
N GLY A 207 -7.36 9.56 4.57
CA GLY A 207 -6.78 8.34 5.15
C GLY A 207 -6.51 8.43 6.67
N ILE A 208 -6.24 7.27 7.29
CA ILE A 208 -6.11 7.10 8.75
C ILE A 208 -5.02 7.98 9.36
N SER A 209 -3.89 8.15 8.69
CA SER A 209 -2.75 8.93 9.20
C SER A 209 -3.05 10.42 9.40
N ASN A 210 -4.05 10.95 8.69
CA ASN A 210 -4.44 12.37 8.75
C ASN A 210 -5.83 12.58 9.38
N LYS A 211 -6.40 11.55 10.01
CA LYS A 211 -7.77 11.58 10.51
C LYS A 211 -7.96 12.55 11.68
N ASN A 212 -6.95 12.70 12.54
CA ASN A 212 -6.95 13.60 13.69
C ASN A 212 -5.52 13.92 14.13
N ILE A 213 -5.35 14.92 14.99
CA ILE A 213 -4.05 15.38 15.50
C ILE A 213 -3.30 14.25 16.21
N PHE A 214 -4.00 13.41 16.98
CA PHE A 214 -3.37 12.28 17.68
C PHE A 214 -2.71 11.30 16.70
N ASN A 215 -3.38 10.96 15.60
CA ASN A 215 -2.80 10.09 14.58
C ASN A 215 -1.60 10.72 13.86
N ILE A 216 -1.62 12.05 13.68
CA ILE A 216 -0.48 12.77 13.11
C ILE A 216 0.71 12.68 14.06
N LEU A 217 0.53 12.95 15.35
CA LEU A 217 1.58 12.86 16.35
C LEU A 217 2.12 11.43 16.48
N LEU A 218 1.24 10.44 16.58
CA LEU A 218 1.62 9.03 16.64
C LEU A 218 2.40 8.60 15.39
N SER A 219 1.94 8.97 14.19
CA SER A 219 2.64 8.68 12.94
C SER A 219 4.07 9.25 12.94
N ASN A 220 4.26 10.49 13.42
CA ASN A 220 5.59 11.10 13.46
C ASN A 220 6.49 10.48 14.54
N TYR A 221 5.93 10.12 15.70
CA TYR A 221 6.63 9.34 16.72
C TYR A 221 7.07 7.98 16.17
N GLU A 222 6.20 7.28 15.45
CA GLU A 222 6.55 6.00 14.85
C GLU A 222 7.57 6.13 13.72
N VAL A 223 7.57 7.24 12.96
CA VAL A 223 8.66 7.57 12.01
C VAL A 223 9.99 7.73 12.77
N TYR A 224 10.02 8.49 13.87
CA TYR A 224 11.21 8.58 14.73
C TYR A 224 11.67 7.20 15.21
N LYS A 225 10.74 6.38 15.71
CA LYS A 225 11.00 5.02 16.18
C LYS A 225 11.56 4.13 15.06
N SER A 226 11.10 4.32 13.82
CA SER A 226 11.56 3.55 12.65
C SER A 226 13.07 3.78 12.39
N PHE A 227 13.57 5.00 12.56
CA PHE A 227 15.02 5.26 12.46
C PHE A 227 15.79 4.52 13.56
N LYS A 228 15.30 4.56 14.80
CA LYS A 228 15.96 3.87 15.93
C LYS A 228 15.99 2.35 15.74
N ILE A 229 14.88 1.75 15.26
CA ILE A 229 14.80 0.33 14.97
C ILE A 229 15.84 -0.08 13.90
N ASN A 230 16.12 0.81 12.95
CA ASN A 230 17.06 0.56 11.85
C ASN A 230 18.50 1.08 12.16
N ASN A 231 18.82 1.41 13.41
CA ASN A 231 20.13 1.91 13.86
C ASN A 231 20.61 3.16 13.09
N LEU A 232 19.67 4.02 12.69
CA LEU A 232 19.97 5.28 12.02
C LEU A 232 19.90 6.45 12.98
N SER A 233 20.76 7.45 12.77
CA SER A 233 20.63 8.75 13.43
C SER A 233 19.38 9.47 12.92
N VAL A 234 18.68 10.13 13.85
CA VAL A 234 17.44 10.85 13.51
C VAL A 234 17.73 12.33 13.37
N ASN A 235 17.43 12.89 12.22
CA ASN A 235 17.36 14.32 12.05
C ASN A 235 15.99 14.84 12.51
N ILE A 236 15.95 15.36 13.75
CA ILE A 236 14.71 15.85 14.39
C ILE A 236 14.09 16.99 13.57
N PHE A 237 14.89 17.84 12.91
CA PHE A 237 14.39 18.93 12.06
C PHE A 237 13.57 18.41 10.88
N LEU A 238 13.92 17.26 10.29
CA LEU A 238 13.13 16.65 9.22
C LEU A 238 11.74 16.22 9.71
N ILE A 239 11.67 15.65 10.92
CA ILE A 239 10.40 15.24 11.52
C ILE A 239 9.54 16.46 11.84
N LEU A 240 10.11 17.52 12.43
CA LEU A 240 9.41 18.77 12.71
C LEU A 240 8.89 19.43 11.43
N LYS A 241 9.69 19.50 10.37
CA LYS A 241 9.26 20.01 9.05
C LYS A 241 8.07 19.21 8.49
N LYS A 242 8.08 17.88 8.65
CA LYS A 242 6.98 16.99 8.21
C LYS A 242 5.70 17.23 9.03
N ILE A 243 5.81 17.48 10.33
CA ILE A 243 4.67 17.84 11.20
C ILE A 243 4.04 19.15 10.73
N LEU A 244 4.87 20.20 10.58
CA LEU A 244 4.41 21.53 10.15
C LEU A 244 3.72 21.49 8.79
N SER A 245 4.27 20.75 7.81
CA SER A 245 3.67 20.61 6.50
C SER A 245 2.34 19.86 6.49
N LYS A 246 2.07 18.97 7.47
CA LYS A 246 0.79 18.27 7.60
C LYS A 246 -0.26 19.08 8.35
N VAL A 247 0.15 19.85 9.37
CA VAL A 247 -0.78 20.73 10.13
C VAL A 247 -1.30 21.86 9.26
N SER A 248 -0.51 22.39 8.32
CA SER A 248 -0.95 23.43 7.36
C SER A 248 -1.93 22.91 6.27
N GLN A 249 -2.21 21.60 6.24
CA GLN A 249 -3.15 20.97 5.28
C GLN A 249 -4.50 20.59 5.91
N ILE A 250 -4.70 20.88 7.20
CA ILE A 250 -5.96 20.71 7.94
C ILE A 250 -6.74 22.02 7.94
#